data_64b93b7fc9b8038ec4ec985ee0d5d09e
#
_entry.id   64b93b7fc9b8038ec4ec985ee0d5d09e
#
_cell.length_a   1.000
_cell.length_b   1.000
_cell.length_c   1.000
_cell.angle_alpha   90.00
_cell.angle_beta   90.00
_cell.angle_gamma   90.00
#
_symmetry.space_group_name_H-M   'P 1'
#
loop_
_entity.id
_entity.type
_entity.pdbx_description
1 polymer ?
#
loop_
_entity_poly.entity_id
_entity_poly.type
_entity_poly.pdbx_seq_one_letter_code
_entity_poly.pdbx_strand_id
1 'polypeptide(L)'
;MAIDPEEFKKRRQERQLQRQKQQRSMMIKLAVAGAVLVLCAILIVVLVVAGNRKQQPAPEQTQASQTQQQATQTGQTQTPETENATQEKQSVETVIHLAAAGDLNITEKVVNAGGGELSYTDTFMDVAHILAGADVTMLNLEGNLSGPPYGTDRSAPQTMMDALSAAGVDLIQLANSYSIYKGMDGLNQTVNNIRLAGMEPVGVRTAEELKTKKPYTICNVQGVKIAFVSFTKGMDGMALPPGNEGCVNVLYADYSTDYQTVDTEGITAVLEAVEKEKPDITVALLHWGSEYNNTVSASQEKISALMQELGVDAVIGTHSHYVQKMQFDPEAGTFVAYSLGDFLGDAQRSGSEYSVILDLEITKNNETGKTRITGYSYTPIFTVAEEEKPLRVVRIPEAMKAFEEGYIDRISQQSYDAMAYALERIKARTEAE
;
A
#
# COMPACT_ATOMS: atom_id res chain seq x y z
N MET A 1 -4.92 -22.83 4.57
CA MET A 1 -4.43 -22.57 5.93
C MET A 1 -4.57 -21.08 6.13
N ALA A 2 -5.20 -20.62 7.20
CA ALA A 2 -5.12 -19.19 7.54
C ALA A 2 -3.64 -18.84 7.71
N ILE A 3 -3.24 -17.64 7.34
CA ILE A 3 -1.92 -17.11 7.73
C ILE A 3 -1.91 -17.23 9.26
N ASP A 4 -0.86 -17.83 9.82
CA ASP A 4 -0.72 -17.89 11.28
C ASP A 4 -0.76 -16.44 11.80
N PRO A 5 -1.77 -16.05 12.59
CA PRO A 5 -1.94 -14.69 13.06
C PRO A 5 -0.71 -14.18 13.81
N GLU A 6 -0.03 -15.07 14.54
CA GLU A 6 1.18 -14.72 15.29
C GLU A 6 2.37 -14.53 14.33
N GLU A 7 2.47 -15.33 13.27
CA GLU A 7 3.51 -15.17 12.25
C GLU A 7 3.31 -13.90 11.44
N PHE A 8 2.06 -13.58 11.03
CA PHE A 8 1.73 -12.33 10.34
C PHE A 8 2.06 -11.11 11.21
N LYS A 9 1.63 -11.12 12.47
CA LYS A 9 1.92 -10.07 13.44
C LYS A 9 3.41 -9.92 13.69
N LYS A 10 4.14 -11.03 13.83
CA LYS A 10 5.59 -11.05 14.03
C LYS A 10 6.34 -10.46 12.83
N ARG A 11 6.02 -10.88 11.60
CA ARG A 11 6.62 -10.34 10.37
C ARG A 11 6.35 -8.83 10.23
N ARG A 12 5.15 -8.38 10.57
CA ARG A 12 4.78 -6.96 10.56
C ARG A 12 5.55 -6.17 11.63
N GLN A 13 5.67 -6.68 12.85
CA GLN A 13 6.47 -6.04 13.91
C GLN A 13 7.95 -5.97 13.54
N GLU A 14 8.51 -7.02 12.98
CA GLU A 14 9.90 -7.04 12.50
C GLU A 14 10.12 -6.00 11.40
N ARG A 15 9.20 -5.87 10.44
CA ARG A 15 9.24 -4.82 9.41
C ARG A 15 9.14 -3.41 10.00
N GLN A 16 8.22 -3.19 10.93
CA GLN A 16 8.11 -1.90 11.63
C GLN A 16 9.38 -1.55 12.42
N LEU A 17 9.96 -2.51 13.10
CA LEU A 17 11.20 -2.33 13.85
C LEU A 17 12.40 -2.02 12.93
N GLN A 18 12.50 -2.70 11.80
CA GLN A 18 13.52 -2.41 10.78
C GLN A 18 13.36 -0.99 10.23
N ARG A 19 12.13 -0.55 9.93
CA ARG A 19 11.85 0.82 9.48
C ARG A 19 12.21 1.87 10.52
N GLN A 20 11.86 1.64 11.79
CA GLN A 20 12.25 2.55 12.87
C GLN A 20 13.78 2.64 12.99
N LYS A 21 14.51 1.53 12.81
CA LYS A 21 15.98 1.53 12.79
C LYS A 21 16.53 2.29 11.60
N GLN A 22 15.96 2.13 10.40
CA GLN A 22 16.36 2.87 9.21
C GLN A 22 16.07 4.36 9.33
N GLN A 23 14.88 4.75 9.81
CA GLN A 23 14.51 6.14 10.05
C GLN A 23 15.43 6.79 11.10
N ARG A 24 15.72 6.09 12.21
CA ARG A 24 16.68 6.57 13.21
C ARG A 24 18.08 6.74 12.62
N SER A 25 18.54 5.79 11.81
CA SER A 25 19.83 5.89 11.11
C SER A 25 19.87 7.09 10.17
N MET A 26 18.81 7.33 9.41
CA MET A 26 18.69 8.48 8.50
C MET A 26 18.66 9.80 9.29
N MET A 27 17.89 9.88 10.37
CA MET A 27 17.85 11.07 11.23
C MET A 27 19.21 11.36 11.87
N ILE A 28 19.96 10.34 12.30
CA ILE A 28 21.31 10.48 12.81
C ILE A 28 22.25 11.01 11.71
N LYS A 29 22.18 10.47 10.49
CA LYS A 29 22.99 10.96 9.37
C LYS A 29 22.68 12.42 9.03
N LEU A 30 21.41 12.81 9.02
CA LEU A 30 20.99 14.21 8.80
C LEU A 30 21.46 15.12 9.92
N ALA A 31 21.35 14.69 11.18
CA ALA A 31 21.84 15.46 12.33
C ALA A 31 23.37 15.64 12.29
N VAL A 32 24.12 14.60 11.91
CA VAL A 32 25.59 14.68 11.74
C VAL A 32 25.93 15.62 10.57
N ALA A 33 25.25 15.51 9.44
CA ALA A 33 25.47 16.43 8.31
C ALA A 33 25.16 17.89 8.70
N GLY A 34 24.05 18.13 9.41
CA GLY A 34 23.71 19.45 9.94
C GLY A 34 24.77 19.99 10.91
N ALA A 35 25.28 19.16 11.83
CA ALA A 35 26.34 19.53 12.75
C ALA A 35 27.65 19.89 12.02
N VAL A 36 28.00 19.13 10.97
CA VAL A 36 29.18 19.44 10.13
C VAL A 36 29.02 20.79 9.43
N LEU A 37 27.84 21.08 8.87
CA LEU A 37 27.57 22.37 8.22
C LEU A 37 27.66 23.52 9.19
N VAL A 38 27.14 23.37 10.42
CA VAL A 38 27.27 24.39 11.49
C VAL A 38 28.72 24.60 11.88
N LEU A 39 29.51 23.52 12.03
CA LEU A 39 30.94 23.64 12.33
C LEU A 39 31.72 24.32 11.21
N CYS A 40 31.41 24.02 9.95
CA CYS A 40 32.02 24.72 8.81
C CYS A 40 31.65 26.22 8.81
N ALA A 41 30.39 26.56 9.08
CA ALA A 41 29.98 27.98 9.20
C ALA A 41 30.70 28.71 10.32
N ILE A 42 30.84 28.08 11.48
CA ILE A 42 31.60 28.64 12.61
C ILE A 42 33.08 28.83 12.23
N LEU A 43 33.69 27.87 11.56
CA LEU A 43 35.06 27.95 11.10
C LEU A 43 35.29 29.11 10.13
N ILE A 44 34.36 29.30 9.17
CA ILE A 44 34.39 30.45 8.25
C ILE A 44 34.28 31.76 9.02
N VAL A 45 33.37 31.88 9.98
CA VAL A 45 33.24 33.09 10.81
C VAL A 45 34.52 33.36 11.62
N VAL A 46 35.11 32.31 12.20
CA VAL A 46 36.38 32.43 12.96
C VAL A 46 37.52 32.90 12.05
N LEU A 47 37.61 32.34 10.82
CA LEU A 47 38.64 32.75 9.85
C LEU A 47 38.45 34.20 9.39
N VAL A 48 37.21 34.64 9.16
CA VAL A 48 36.89 36.04 8.80
C VAL A 48 37.22 37.00 9.97
N VAL A 49 36.87 36.65 11.21
CA VAL A 49 37.17 37.44 12.38
C VAL A 49 38.67 37.47 12.67
N ALA A 50 39.39 36.37 12.49
CA ALA A 50 40.85 36.32 12.66
C ALA A 50 41.58 37.10 11.55
N GLY A 51 41.05 37.12 10.32
CA GLY A 51 41.56 37.93 9.21
C GLY A 51 41.43 39.45 9.47
N ASN A 52 40.36 39.88 10.12
CA ASN A 52 40.11 41.29 10.46
C ASN A 52 40.87 41.81 11.71
N ARG A 53 41.49 40.91 12.49
CA ARG A 53 42.23 41.32 13.72
C ARG A 53 43.65 41.86 13.49
N LYS A 54 44.08 42.07 12.25
CA LYS A 54 45.43 42.61 11.95
C LYS A 54 45.52 44.13 11.95
N GLN A 55 44.48 44.86 12.35
CA GLN A 55 44.55 46.33 12.47
C GLN A 55 43.66 46.83 13.61
N GLN A 56 44.17 46.83 14.88
CA GLN A 56 43.81 47.87 15.86
C GLN A 56 44.70 47.78 17.12
N PRO A 57 45.12 48.90 17.72
CA PRO A 57 46.00 48.93 18.88
C PRO A 57 45.23 48.75 20.19
N ALA A 58 45.95 48.28 21.21
CA ALA A 58 45.44 47.94 22.53
C ALA A 58 44.86 49.11 23.31
N PRO A 59 43.85 48.94 24.15
CA PRO A 59 43.62 49.74 25.34
C PRO A 59 43.66 48.94 26.65
N GLU A 60 43.98 49.67 27.67
CA GLU A 60 44.24 49.46 29.08
C GLU A 60 43.34 48.54 29.88
N GLN A 61 43.97 48.00 30.92
CA GLN A 61 43.38 47.21 32.02
C GLN A 61 42.51 48.05 32.94
N THR A 62 41.37 47.52 33.35
CA THR A 62 40.70 47.88 34.61
C THR A 62 40.15 46.61 35.28
N GLN A 63 40.63 46.41 36.53
CA GLN A 63 40.18 45.39 37.48
C GLN A 63 38.82 45.74 38.07
N ALA A 64 37.93 44.74 38.32
CA ALA A 64 37.10 44.60 39.52
C ALA A 64 36.26 43.33 39.46
N SER A 65 36.48 42.47 40.30
CA SER A 65 35.84 42.00 41.57
C SER A 65 34.88 40.86 41.42
N GLN A 66 35.25 39.80 42.09
CA GLN A 66 34.51 38.60 42.40
C GLN A 66 33.29 38.84 43.30
N THR A 67 32.20 38.12 43.08
CA THR A 67 31.28 37.77 44.17
C THR A 67 30.77 36.35 43.95
N GLN A 68 31.14 35.50 44.91
CA GLN A 68 30.62 34.15 45.14
C GLN A 68 29.21 34.25 45.71
N GLN A 69 28.30 33.35 45.31
CA GLN A 69 27.23 32.93 46.23
C GLN A 69 26.97 31.42 46.11
N GLN A 70 26.88 30.86 47.28
CA GLN A 70 26.83 29.46 47.67
C GLN A 70 25.54 28.73 47.32
N ALA A 71 25.71 27.43 47.15
CA ALA A 71 24.69 26.40 47.13
C ALA A 71 24.03 26.21 48.50
N THR A 72 22.74 25.86 48.50
CA THR A 72 22.09 25.22 49.64
C THR A 72 21.38 23.97 49.15
N GLN A 73 21.81 22.83 49.67
CA GLN A 73 21.12 21.53 49.60
C GLN A 73 19.98 21.48 50.58
N THR A 74 18.85 20.90 50.21
CA THR A 74 17.87 20.37 51.18
C THR A 74 17.22 19.09 50.64
N GLY A 75 17.47 17.99 51.28
CA GLY A 75 16.64 16.96 51.86
C GLY A 75 15.74 16.12 50.93
N GLN A 76 16.16 14.89 50.73
CA GLN A 76 15.30 13.78 50.28
C GLN A 76 14.35 13.36 51.37
N THR A 77 13.05 13.14 51.00
CA THR A 77 12.14 12.28 51.74
C THR A 77 11.57 11.28 50.78
N GLN A 78 11.93 10.01 50.93
CA GLN A 78 11.35 8.88 50.22
C GLN A 78 10.01 8.52 50.86
N THR A 79 8.98 8.40 50.07
CA THR A 79 7.73 7.73 50.40
C THR A 79 7.57 6.51 49.48
N PRO A 80 7.13 5.34 49.96
CA PRO A 80 7.08 4.12 49.18
C PRO A 80 5.96 4.18 48.13
N GLU A 81 6.32 3.98 46.87
CA GLU A 81 5.36 3.75 45.80
C GLU A 81 4.70 2.37 45.98
N THR A 82 3.41 2.42 46.20
CA THR A 82 2.52 1.27 46.05
C THR A 82 2.38 1.01 44.55
N GLU A 83 2.84 -0.14 44.08
CA GLU A 83 2.56 -0.64 42.74
C GLU A 83 1.05 -0.82 42.58
N ASN A 84 0.38 0.17 42.02
CA ASN A 84 -0.92 -0.01 41.40
C ASN A 84 -0.67 -0.56 39.99
N ALA A 85 -0.84 -1.86 39.83
CA ALA A 85 -1.03 -2.47 38.52
C ALA A 85 -2.26 -1.81 37.88
N THR A 86 -2.02 -0.83 37.03
CA THR A 86 -3.05 -0.23 36.17
C THR A 86 -3.49 -1.33 35.20
N GLN A 87 -4.61 -1.98 35.45
CA GLN A 87 -5.33 -2.73 34.43
C GLN A 87 -5.64 -1.70 33.32
N GLU A 88 -4.97 -1.81 32.18
CA GLU A 88 -5.37 -1.09 30.98
C GLU A 88 -6.82 -1.47 30.71
N LYS A 89 -7.70 -0.48 30.82
CA LYS A 89 -9.11 -0.61 30.47
C LYS A 89 -9.11 -0.94 28.97
N GLN A 90 -9.44 -2.18 28.58
CA GLN A 90 -9.59 -2.53 27.18
C GLN A 90 -10.53 -1.51 26.54
N SER A 91 -10.10 -0.94 25.41
CA SER A 91 -10.93 -0.04 24.62
C SER A 91 -12.24 -0.75 24.27
N VAL A 92 -13.37 -0.05 24.38
CA VAL A 92 -14.70 -0.56 24.00
C VAL A 92 -14.73 -0.93 22.52
N GLU A 93 -13.88 -0.29 21.72
CA GLU A 93 -13.78 -0.49 20.27
C GLU A 93 -12.35 -0.77 19.85
N THR A 94 -12.19 -1.63 18.84
CA THR A 94 -10.97 -1.83 18.07
C THR A 94 -11.19 -1.25 16.69
N VAL A 95 -10.35 -0.28 16.30
CA VAL A 95 -10.36 0.31 14.97
C VAL A 95 -9.13 -0.20 14.22
N ILE A 96 -9.33 -0.68 13.00
CA ILE A 96 -8.27 -1.07 12.08
C ILE A 96 -8.43 -0.38 10.74
N HIS A 97 -7.32 -0.15 10.07
CA HIS A 97 -7.22 0.46 8.75
C HIS A 97 -6.76 -0.56 7.73
N LEU A 98 -7.54 -0.73 6.65
CA LEU A 98 -7.19 -1.53 5.50
C LEU A 98 -6.86 -0.60 4.33
N ALA A 99 -5.59 -0.58 3.90
CA ALA A 99 -5.20 0.15 2.70
C ALA A 99 -5.27 -0.76 1.46
N ALA A 100 -5.81 -0.22 0.36
CA ALA A 100 -5.83 -0.90 -0.92
C ALA A 100 -5.31 0.02 -2.01
N ALA A 101 -4.35 -0.47 -2.78
CA ALA A 101 -3.86 0.18 -4.00
C ALA A 101 -4.33 -0.62 -5.23
N GLY A 102 -4.38 0.06 -6.38
CA GLY A 102 -4.85 -0.52 -7.63
C GLY A 102 -3.83 -1.43 -8.32
N ASP A 103 -3.76 -1.34 -9.63
CA ASP A 103 -2.96 -2.24 -10.47
C ASP A 103 -1.47 -1.85 -10.48
N LEU A 104 -0.60 -2.78 -10.10
CA LEU A 104 0.81 -2.74 -10.47
C LEU A 104 0.96 -3.43 -11.83
N ASN A 105 0.95 -2.64 -12.88
CA ASN A 105 0.95 -3.11 -14.26
C ASN A 105 2.38 -3.29 -14.77
N ILE A 106 2.85 -4.53 -14.86
CA ILE A 106 4.23 -4.84 -15.22
C ILE A 106 4.46 -4.64 -16.71
N THR A 107 5.20 -3.58 -17.04
CA THR A 107 5.69 -3.28 -18.39
C THR A 107 7.20 -3.09 -18.37
N GLU A 108 7.82 -3.03 -19.53
CA GLU A 108 9.28 -2.76 -19.65
C GLU A 108 9.63 -1.42 -18.99
N LYS A 109 8.81 -0.38 -19.19
CA LYS A 109 9.04 0.95 -18.60
C LYS A 109 8.97 0.92 -17.07
N VAL A 110 8.00 0.16 -16.50
CA VAL A 110 7.86 -0.02 -15.05
C VAL A 110 9.06 -0.78 -14.48
N VAL A 111 9.51 -1.83 -15.15
CA VAL A 111 10.72 -2.57 -14.71
C VAL A 111 11.96 -1.69 -14.80
N ASN A 112 12.12 -0.90 -15.87
CA ASN A 112 13.25 0.01 -16.06
C ASN A 112 13.30 1.15 -15.01
N ALA A 113 12.20 1.42 -14.29
CA ALA A 113 12.20 2.34 -13.15
C ALA A 113 13.19 1.94 -12.04
N GLY A 114 13.54 0.65 -11.94
CA GLY A 114 14.56 0.16 -11.00
C GLY A 114 16.00 0.43 -11.42
N GLY A 115 16.22 0.96 -12.63
CA GLY A 115 17.55 1.20 -13.19
C GLY A 115 18.37 -0.09 -13.37
N GLY A 116 19.67 0.07 -13.57
CA GLY A 116 20.58 -1.07 -13.79
C GLY A 116 20.70 -2.04 -12.59
N GLU A 117 20.42 -1.55 -11.38
CA GLU A 117 20.45 -2.34 -10.15
C GLU A 117 19.08 -2.94 -9.79
N LEU A 118 18.04 -2.67 -10.58
CA LEU A 118 16.67 -3.09 -10.32
C LEU A 118 16.20 -2.72 -8.89
N SER A 119 16.48 -1.49 -8.45
CA SER A 119 16.11 -0.98 -7.12
C SER A 119 14.84 -0.12 -7.22
N TYR A 120 13.79 -0.48 -6.49
CA TYR A 120 12.48 0.19 -6.53
C TYR A 120 12.15 0.98 -5.26
N THR A 121 13.12 1.16 -4.37
CA THR A 121 12.92 1.92 -3.12
C THR A 121 12.44 3.34 -3.41
N ASP A 122 13.09 4.04 -4.35
CA ASP A 122 12.74 5.41 -4.71
C ASP A 122 11.41 5.50 -5.46
N THR A 123 11.04 4.45 -6.20
CA THR A 123 9.75 4.36 -6.91
C THR A 123 8.56 4.46 -5.95
N PHE A 124 8.65 3.86 -4.76
CA PHE A 124 7.56 3.79 -3.78
C PHE A 124 7.77 4.67 -2.54
N MET A 125 8.88 5.42 -2.45
CA MET A 125 9.26 6.16 -1.24
C MET A 125 8.19 7.17 -0.79
N ASP A 126 7.58 7.88 -1.74
CA ASP A 126 6.63 8.96 -1.44
C ASP A 126 5.27 8.43 -0.91
N VAL A 127 4.96 7.15 -1.15
CA VAL A 127 3.72 6.50 -0.69
C VAL A 127 3.93 5.46 0.41
N ALA A 128 5.19 5.07 0.68
CA ALA A 128 5.53 4.01 1.62
C ALA A 128 4.97 4.22 3.03
N HIS A 129 4.88 5.48 3.52
CA HIS A 129 4.36 5.75 4.85
C HIS A 129 2.84 5.53 4.96
N ILE A 130 2.06 5.71 3.86
CA ILE A 130 0.64 5.41 3.81
C ILE A 130 0.44 3.89 3.80
N LEU A 131 1.13 3.20 2.88
CA LEU A 131 1.05 1.74 2.78
C LEU A 131 1.46 1.06 4.09
N ALA A 132 2.48 1.60 4.76
CA ALA A 132 2.95 1.10 6.04
C ALA A 132 2.10 1.51 7.24
N GLY A 133 1.35 2.59 7.12
CA GLY A 133 0.52 3.16 8.19
C GLY A 133 -0.74 2.36 8.45
N ALA A 134 -1.29 1.70 7.44
CA ALA A 134 -2.46 0.86 7.59
C ALA A 134 -2.14 -0.45 8.33
N ASP A 135 -3.15 -1.10 8.90
CA ASP A 135 -3.01 -2.37 9.63
C ASP A 135 -2.86 -3.57 8.70
N VAL A 136 -3.43 -3.52 7.54
CA VAL A 136 -3.21 -4.45 6.43
C VAL A 136 -3.25 -3.68 5.11
N THR A 137 -2.34 -4.02 4.20
CA THR A 137 -2.22 -3.33 2.91
C THR A 137 -2.18 -4.33 1.77
N MET A 138 -2.98 -4.07 0.72
CA MET A 138 -3.04 -4.92 -0.47
C MET A 138 -2.88 -4.12 -1.76
N LEU A 139 -2.45 -4.79 -2.83
CA LEU A 139 -2.48 -4.32 -4.21
C LEU A 139 -2.66 -5.48 -5.20
N ASN A 140 -3.02 -5.16 -6.46
CA ASN A 140 -3.07 -6.14 -7.54
C ASN A 140 -1.76 -6.16 -8.35
N LEU A 141 -1.19 -7.35 -8.59
CA LEU A 141 -0.03 -7.52 -9.46
C LEU A 141 -0.48 -8.00 -10.85
N GLU A 142 -0.56 -7.11 -11.81
CA GLU A 142 -0.74 -7.46 -13.22
C GLU A 142 0.58 -7.84 -13.88
N GLY A 143 1.00 -9.05 -13.60
CA GLY A 143 2.27 -9.60 -14.04
C GLY A 143 2.59 -10.93 -13.42
N ASN A 144 3.86 -11.33 -13.55
CA ASN A 144 4.37 -12.57 -12.98
C ASN A 144 5.82 -12.39 -12.48
N LEU A 145 6.30 -13.37 -11.74
CA LEU A 145 7.66 -13.42 -11.18
C LEU A 145 8.40 -14.66 -11.70
N SER A 146 8.26 -14.95 -12.99
CA SER A 146 8.80 -16.17 -13.62
C SER A 146 10.27 -16.05 -14.05
N GLY A 147 10.95 -14.95 -13.69
CA GLY A 147 12.35 -14.72 -14.01
C GLY A 147 12.58 -13.90 -15.28
N PRO A 148 13.85 -13.66 -15.65
CA PRO A 148 14.20 -12.85 -16.81
C PRO A 148 13.79 -13.53 -18.14
N PRO A 149 13.60 -12.72 -19.23
CA PRO A 149 13.82 -11.29 -19.30
C PRO A 149 12.70 -10.50 -18.60
N TYR A 150 13.10 -9.50 -17.80
CA TYR A 150 12.14 -8.68 -17.06
C TYR A 150 11.52 -7.58 -17.93
N GLY A 151 10.25 -7.23 -17.63
CA GLY A 151 9.46 -6.25 -18.41
C GLY A 151 8.82 -6.86 -19.66
N THR A 152 9.53 -7.73 -20.34
CA THR A 152 8.99 -8.57 -21.41
C THR A 152 8.13 -9.66 -20.79
N ASP A 153 7.05 -10.07 -21.46
CA ASP A 153 6.16 -11.11 -20.95
C ASP A 153 5.62 -10.84 -19.52
N ARG A 154 5.48 -9.59 -19.14
CA ARG A 154 4.95 -9.18 -17.84
C ARG A 154 5.75 -9.73 -16.64
N SER A 155 7.02 -10.05 -16.80
CA SER A 155 7.87 -10.57 -15.72
C SER A 155 8.52 -9.44 -14.92
N ALA A 156 8.32 -9.44 -13.60
CA ALA A 156 8.95 -8.51 -12.66
C ALA A 156 10.13 -9.19 -11.92
N PRO A 157 11.16 -8.43 -11.53
CA PRO A 157 12.22 -8.92 -10.68
C PRO A 157 11.76 -9.05 -9.21
N GLN A 158 12.38 -9.98 -8.46
CA GLN A 158 12.11 -10.19 -7.04
C GLN A 158 12.27 -8.91 -6.21
N THR A 159 13.26 -8.08 -6.55
CA THR A 159 13.57 -6.83 -5.83
C THR A 159 12.40 -5.83 -5.84
N MET A 160 11.50 -5.91 -6.82
CA MET A 160 10.27 -5.10 -6.83
C MET A 160 9.31 -5.56 -5.72
N MET A 161 9.16 -6.85 -5.52
CA MET A 161 8.35 -7.41 -4.41
C MET A 161 8.97 -7.10 -3.06
N ASP A 162 10.29 -7.18 -2.95
CA ASP A 162 11.02 -6.83 -1.74
C ASP A 162 10.82 -5.34 -1.38
N ALA A 163 10.84 -4.45 -2.38
CA ALA A 163 10.56 -3.03 -2.18
C ALA A 163 9.11 -2.76 -1.76
N LEU A 164 8.12 -3.45 -2.34
CA LEU A 164 6.71 -3.34 -1.94
C LEU A 164 6.48 -3.86 -0.51
N SER A 165 7.05 -5.00 -0.17
CA SER A 165 7.03 -5.53 1.19
C SER A 165 7.68 -4.55 2.18
N ALA A 166 8.82 -3.96 1.83
CA ALA A 166 9.46 -2.91 2.62
C ALA A 166 8.60 -1.65 2.70
N ALA A 167 7.84 -1.29 1.67
CA ALA A 167 6.89 -0.18 1.68
C ALA A 167 5.62 -0.47 2.52
N GLY A 168 5.33 -1.72 2.87
CA GLY A 168 4.25 -2.10 3.78
C GLY A 168 3.14 -2.93 3.19
N VAL A 169 3.28 -3.38 1.97
CA VAL A 169 2.30 -4.27 1.35
C VAL A 169 2.36 -5.64 2.02
N ASP A 170 1.19 -6.19 2.32
CA ASP A 170 1.00 -7.48 3.01
C ASP A 170 0.39 -8.53 2.09
N LEU A 171 -0.55 -8.12 1.23
CA LEU A 171 -1.31 -9.02 0.37
C LEU A 171 -1.17 -8.62 -1.09
N ILE A 172 -1.04 -9.61 -1.97
CA ILE A 172 -0.98 -9.41 -3.42
C ILE A 172 -2.14 -10.16 -4.08
N GLN A 173 -3.05 -9.41 -4.69
CA GLN A 173 -4.07 -9.99 -5.58
C GLN A 173 -3.39 -10.56 -6.81
N LEU A 174 -3.68 -11.82 -7.15
CA LEU A 174 -3.18 -12.53 -8.33
C LEU A 174 -4.28 -13.08 -9.23
N ALA A 175 -5.55 -13.09 -8.81
CA ALA A 175 -6.65 -13.41 -9.71
C ALA A 175 -6.88 -12.21 -10.64
N ASN A 176 -6.20 -12.20 -11.79
CA ASN A 176 -6.23 -11.15 -12.80
C ASN A 176 -5.93 -11.68 -14.21
N SER A 177 -5.84 -10.81 -15.20
CA SER A 177 -5.60 -11.16 -16.60
C SER A 177 -4.30 -11.96 -16.83
N TYR A 178 -3.32 -11.83 -15.95
CA TYR A 178 -1.98 -12.43 -16.12
C TYR A 178 -1.69 -13.59 -15.15
N SER A 179 -2.71 -14.09 -14.43
CA SER A 179 -2.57 -15.16 -13.42
C SER A 179 -1.80 -16.39 -13.93
N ILE A 180 -2.08 -16.81 -15.16
CA ILE A 180 -1.43 -17.96 -15.80
C ILE A 180 -0.70 -17.60 -17.09
N TYR A 181 -0.29 -16.36 -17.27
CA TYR A 181 0.37 -15.88 -18.49
C TYR A 181 1.64 -16.67 -18.86
N LYS A 182 2.33 -17.20 -17.88
CA LYS A 182 3.47 -18.12 -18.01
C LYS A 182 3.13 -19.56 -17.65
N GLY A 183 1.86 -19.94 -17.84
CA GLY A 183 1.33 -21.26 -17.49
C GLY A 183 1.33 -21.52 -15.98
N MET A 184 1.10 -22.76 -15.59
CA MET A 184 1.04 -23.15 -14.18
C MET A 184 2.40 -23.04 -13.47
N ASP A 185 3.50 -23.26 -14.19
CA ASP A 185 4.85 -23.08 -13.63
C ASP A 185 5.12 -21.61 -13.29
N GLY A 186 4.70 -20.68 -14.17
CA GLY A 186 4.79 -19.25 -13.89
C GLY A 186 3.93 -18.82 -12.69
N LEU A 187 2.70 -19.35 -12.57
CA LEU A 187 1.86 -19.14 -11.39
C LEU A 187 2.55 -19.63 -10.11
N ASN A 188 3.08 -20.87 -10.13
CA ASN A 188 3.77 -21.45 -8.98
C ASN A 188 4.99 -20.62 -8.56
N GLN A 189 5.80 -20.16 -9.52
CA GLN A 189 6.96 -19.30 -9.24
C GLN A 189 6.51 -17.95 -8.67
N THR A 190 5.48 -17.34 -9.23
CA THR A 190 4.94 -16.06 -8.75
C THR A 190 4.45 -16.17 -7.31
N VAL A 191 3.66 -17.19 -7.00
CA VAL A 191 3.16 -17.47 -5.64
C VAL A 191 4.32 -17.63 -4.65
N ASN A 192 5.34 -18.41 -5.02
CA ASN A 192 6.50 -18.64 -4.16
C ASN A 192 7.33 -17.37 -3.93
N ASN A 193 7.55 -16.58 -4.98
CA ASN A 193 8.36 -15.38 -4.92
C ASN A 193 7.66 -14.25 -4.10
N ILE A 194 6.33 -14.16 -4.15
CA ILE A 194 5.57 -13.27 -3.28
C ILE A 194 5.75 -13.66 -1.81
N ARG A 195 5.67 -14.97 -1.51
CA ARG A 195 5.89 -15.46 -0.14
C ARG A 195 7.33 -15.27 0.34
N LEU A 196 8.31 -15.40 -0.55
CA LEU A 196 9.71 -15.09 -0.23
C LEU A 196 9.90 -13.63 0.17
N ALA A 197 9.15 -12.70 -0.44
CA ALA A 197 9.14 -11.31 -0.02
C ALA A 197 8.35 -11.05 1.29
N GLY A 198 7.75 -12.09 1.89
CA GLY A 198 7.00 -12.00 3.14
C GLY A 198 5.56 -11.50 2.97
N MET A 199 5.03 -11.50 1.75
CA MET A 199 3.63 -11.18 1.44
C MET A 199 2.83 -12.45 1.17
N GLU A 200 1.49 -12.36 1.15
CA GLU A 200 0.63 -13.52 0.81
C GLU A 200 -0.17 -13.25 -0.46
N PRO A 201 -0.18 -14.19 -1.44
CA PRO A 201 -1.02 -14.09 -2.61
C PRO A 201 -2.49 -14.37 -2.29
N VAL A 202 -3.41 -13.67 -2.96
CA VAL A 202 -4.87 -13.81 -2.82
C VAL A 202 -5.51 -14.13 -4.17
N GLY A 203 -6.47 -15.04 -4.18
CA GLY A 203 -7.26 -15.38 -5.37
C GLY A 203 -6.70 -16.51 -6.22
N VAL A 204 -5.54 -17.05 -5.85
CA VAL A 204 -4.90 -18.16 -6.55
C VAL A 204 -4.41 -19.25 -5.60
N ARG A 205 -4.26 -20.45 -6.16
CA ARG A 205 -3.66 -21.62 -5.50
C ARG A 205 -2.78 -22.35 -6.50
N THR A 206 -1.66 -22.89 -6.06
CA THR A 206 -0.90 -23.82 -6.89
C THR A 206 -1.68 -25.14 -7.05
N ALA A 207 -1.33 -25.96 -8.03
CA ALA A 207 -1.94 -27.29 -8.21
C ALA A 207 -1.82 -28.17 -6.96
N GLU A 208 -0.72 -28.08 -6.22
CA GLU A 208 -0.51 -28.80 -4.96
C GLU A 208 -1.42 -28.27 -3.85
N GLU A 209 -1.67 -26.96 -3.83
CA GLU A 209 -2.49 -26.29 -2.83
C GLU A 209 -4.00 -26.52 -3.01
N LEU A 210 -4.46 -26.94 -4.18
CA LEU A 210 -5.88 -27.25 -4.42
C LEU A 210 -6.46 -28.23 -3.39
N LYS A 211 -5.65 -29.16 -2.89
CA LYS A 211 -6.07 -30.17 -1.91
C LYS A 211 -5.98 -29.70 -0.45
N THR A 212 -5.22 -28.67 -0.19
CA THR A 212 -4.84 -28.28 1.18
C THR A 212 -5.23 -26.85 1.54
N LYS A 213 -5.31 -25.96 0.56
CA LYS A 213 -5.68 -24.53 0.77
C LYS A 213 -7.09 -24.23 0.29
N LYS A 214 -7.73 -23.32 0.97
CA LYS A 214 -9.05 -22.79 0.60
C LYS A 214 -8.92 -21.71 -0.48
N PRO A 215 -10.00 -21.41 -1.24
CA PRO A 215 -10.03 -20.39 -2.29
C PRO A 215 -10.13 -18.95 -1.74
N TYR A 216 -9.71 -18.74 -0.50
CA TYR A 216 -9.71 -17.46 0.21
C TYR A 216 -8.55 -17.39 1.19
N THR A 217 -8.24 -16.19 1.65
CA THR A 217 -7.21 -15.90 2.65
C THR A 217 -7.85 -15.31 3.89
N ILE A 218 -7.48 -15.79 5.08
CA ILE A 218 -7.92 -15.23 6.35
C ILE A 218 -6.74 -14.53 7.02
N CYS A 219 -6.95 -13.28 7.42
CA CYS A 219 -6.03 -12.51 8.24
C CYS A 219 -6.68 -12.19 9.58
N ASN A 220 -5.92 -12.22 10.68
CA ASN A 220 -6.36 -11.69 11.97
C ASN A 220 -5.51 -10.45 12.28
N VAL A 221 -6.18 -9.30 12.32
CA VAL A 221 -5.56 -8.00 12.54
C VAL A 221 -6.12 -7.42 13.83
N GLN A 222 -5.33 -7.34 14.88
CA GLN A 222 -5.73 -6.83 16.21
C GLN A 222 -7.01 -7.49 16.78
N GLY A 223 -7.24 -8.79 16.48
CA GLY A 223 -8.44 -9.50 16.91
C GLY A 223 -9.67 -9.34 16.01
N VAL A 224 -9.51 -8.64 14.87
CA VAL A 224 -10.52 -8.61 13.80
C VAL A 224 -10.15 -9.66 12.75
N LYS A 225 -11.03 -10.62 12.52
CA LYS A 225 -10.86 -11.70 11.54
C LYS A 225 -11.39 -11.25 10.18
N ILE A 226 -10.50 -11.01 9.23
CA ILE A 226 -10.83 -10.55 7.88
C ILE A 226 -10.65 -11.70 6.90
N ALA A 227 -11.69 -11.97 6.10
CA ALA A 227 -11.60 -12.87 4.95
C ALA A 227 -11.37 -12.06 3.68
N PHE A 228 -10.38 -12.44 2.89
CA PHE A 228 -10.14 -11.91 1.56
C PHE A 228 -10.47 -12.99 0.53
N VAL A 229 -11.38 -12.69 -0.39
CA VAL A 229 -11.61 -13.45 -1.60
C VAL A 229 -11.17 -12.61 -2.80
N SER A 230 -10.70 -13.26 -3.86
CA SER A 230 -10.41 -12.53 -5.08
C SER A 230 -10.87 -13.33 -6.29
N PHE A 231 -11.43 -12.63 -7.28
CA PHE A 231 -11.93 -13.21 -8.51
C PHE A 231 -11.49 -12.37 -9.71
N THR A 232 -11.24 -13.04 -10.84
CA THR A 232 -10.99 -12.37 -12.12
C THR A 232 -12.10 -12.64 -13.13
N LYS A 233 -12.37 -11.66 -14.01
CA LYS A 233 -13.24 -11.87 -15.16
C LYS A 233 -12.72 -12.96 -16.09
N GLY A 234 -11.38 -13.07 -16.20
CA GLY A 234 -10.70 -14.03 -17.05
C GLY A 234 -9.19 -13.77 -17.07
N MET A 235 -8.49 -14.53 -17.91
CA MET A 235 -7.03 -14.55 -17.99
C MET A 235 -6.57 -14.36 -19.45
N ASP A 236 -7.00 -13.24 -20.05
CA ASP A 236 -6.64 -12.85 -21.42
C ASP A 236 -6.90 -13.98 -22.47
N GLY A 237 -8.09 -14.59 -22.38
CA GLY A 237 -8.51 -15.71 -23.26
C GLY A 237 -7.85 -17.05 -22.93
N MET A 238 -6.97 -17.12 -21.94
CA MET A 238 -6.35 -18.38 -21.52
C MET A 238 -7.27 -19.19 -20.62
N ALA A 239 -7.36 -20.49 -20.87
CA ALA A 239 -8.08 -21.43 -20.01
C ALA A 239 -7.12 -22.15 -19.05
N LEU A 240 -7.59 -22.42 -17.84
CA LEU A 240 -6.86 -23.29 -16.90
C LEU A 240 -6.73 -24.70 -17.49
N PRO A 241 -5.55 -25.31 -17.40
CA PRO A 241 -5.36 -26.68 -17.86
C PRO A 241 -6.25 -27.67 -17.08
N PRO A 242 -6.69 -28.77 -17.70
CA PRO A 242 -7.50 -29.78 -17.02
C PRO A 242 -6.89 -30.27 -15.70
N GLY A 243 -7.70 -30.31 -14.64
CA GLY A 243 -7.29 -30.64 -13.29
C GLY A 243 -6.75 -29.47 -12.46
N ASN A 244 -6.74 -28.24 -13.02
CA ASN A 244 -6.31 -27.02 -12.35
C ASN A 244 -7.45 -25.97 -12.26
N GLU A 245 -8.70 -26.37 -12.51
CA GLU A 245 -9.85 -25.47 -12.64
C GLU A 245 -10.08 -24.59 -11.40
N GLY A 246 -9.62 -25.04 -10.25
CA GLY A 246 -9.73 -24.26 -9.02
C GLY A 246 -8.48 -23.43 -8.66
N CYS A 247 -7.44 -23.40 -9.52
CA CYS A 247 -6.21 -22.66 -9.21
C CYS A 247 -6.41 -21.14 -9.21
N VAL A 248 -7.37 -20.63 -9.97
CA VAL A 248 -7.75 -19.21 -10.02
C VAL A 248 -9.27 -19.11 -9.84
N ASN A 249 -9.75 -18.23 -8.98
CA ASN A 249 -11.17 -17.97 -8.85
C ASN A 249 -11.61 -17.04 -9.99
N VAL A 250 -12.68 -17.41 -10.69
CA VAL A 250 -13.21 -16.69 -11.85
C VAL A 250 -14.62 -16.16 -11.61
N LEU A 251 -14.97 -15.05 -12.28
CA LEU A 251 -16.31 -14.43 -12.19
C LEU A 251 -17.29 -15.01 -13.20
N TYR A 252 -16.79 -15.62 -14.28
CA TYR A 252 -17.61 -16.07 -15.40
C TYR A 252 -17.33 -17.54 -15.71
N ALA A 253 -18.38 -18.31 -15.98
CA ALA A 253 -18.24 -19.69 -16.42
C ALA A 253 -17.53 -19.79 -17.78
N ASP A 254 -17.73 -18.78 -18.63
CA ASP A 254 -17.10 -18.60 -19.94
C ASP A 254 -15.89 -17.65 -19.90
N TYR A 255 -15.11 -17.68 -18.80
CA TYR A 255 -14.00 -16.78 -18.49
C TYR A 255 -12.84 -16.77 -19.52
N SER A 256 -12.76 -17.79 -20.36
CA SER A 256 -11.75 -17.89 -21.44
C SER A 256 -12.27 -17.49 -22.82
N THR A 257 -13.54 -17.04 -22.92
CA THR A 257 -14.18 -16.68 -24.18
C THR A 257 -14.89 -15.33 -24.11
N ASP A 258 -16.18 -15.30 -23.77
CA ASP A 258 -17.04 -14.14 -24.03
C ASP A 258 -17.46 -13.33 -22.81
N TYR A 259 -17.22 -13.83 -21.59
CA TYR A 259 -17.58 -13.18 -20.31
C TYR A 259 -19.07 -12.81 -20.20
N GLN A 260 -19.96 -13.67 -20.67
CA GLN A 260 -21.41 -13.43 -20.70
C GLN A 260 -22.14 -14.07 -19.52
N THR A 261 -21.62 -15.21 -19.04
CA THR A 261 -22.30 -16.03 -18.03
C THR A 261 -21.59 -15.93 -16.68
N VAL A 262 -22.12 -15.12 -15.77
CA VAL A 262 -21.60 -15.03 -14.41
C VAL A 262 -21.65 -16.41 -13.74
N ASP A 263 -20.54 -16.88 -13.19
CA ASP A 263 -20.44 -18.14 -12.43
C ASP A 263 -20.99 -17.97 -11.01
N THR A 264 -22.32 -17.78 -10.92
CA THR A 264 -22.99 -17.58 -9.63
C THR A 264 -22.79 -18.78 -8.71
N GLU A 265 -22.76 -20.01 -9.24
CA GLU A 265 -22.56 -21.22 -8.44
C GLU A 265 -21.15 -21.28 -7.84
N GLY A 266 -20.11 -21.02 -8.63
CA GLY A 266 -18.72 -20.99 -8.17
C GLY A 266 -18.47 -19.88 -7.16
N ILE A 267 -19.00 -18.67 -7.40
CA ILE A 267 -18.91 -17.53 -6.47
C ILE A 267 -19.58 -17.88 -5.13
N THR A 268 -20.82 -18.42 -5.19
CA THR A 268 -21.57 -18.80 -3.99
C THR A 268 -20.82 -19.87 -3.20
N ALA A 269 -20.30 -20.89 -3.84
CA ALA A 269 -19.56 -21.96 -3.17
C ALA A 269 -18.31 -21.44 -2.42
N VAL A 270 -17.61 -20.45 -2.98
CA VAL A 270 -16.47 -19.80 -2.31
C VAL A 270 -16.93 -19.02 -1.08
N LEU A 271 -17.98 -18.19 -1.22
CA LEU A 271 -18.46 -17.32 -0.15
C LEU A 271 -19.13 -18.11 0.98
N GLU A 272 -19.88 -19.16 0.69
CA GLU A 272 -20.40 -20.11 1.70
C GLU A 272 -19.26 -20.82 2.47
N ALA A 273 -18.13 -21.08 1.82
CA ALA A 273 -16.97 -21.63 2.49
C ALA A 273 -16.29 -20.59 3.39
N VAL A 274 -16.31 -19.31 3.03
CA VAL A 274 -15.87 -18.19 3.86
C VAL A 274 -16.77 -18.02 5.08
N GLU A 275 -18.09 -18.06 4.90
CA GLU A 275 -19.06 -17.90 6.01
C GLU A 275 -18.85 -18.94 7.13
N LYS A 276 -18.48 -20.18 6.76
CA LYS A 276 -18.16 -21.25 7.73
C LYS A 276 -16.95 -20.93 8.62
N GLU A 277 -16.06 -20.05 8.17
CA GLU A 277 -14.94 -19.54 8.95
C GLU A 277 -15.37 -18.47 9.95
N LYS A 278 -16.56 -17.91 9.81
CA LYS A 278 -17.11 -16.81 10.63
C LYS A 278 -16.15 -15.63 10.72
N PRO A 279 -15.81 -15.00 9.59
CA PRO A 279 -15.01 -13.77 9.62
C PRO A 279 -15.81 -12.63 10.27
N ASP A 280 -15.11 -11.65 10.79
CA ASP A 280 -15.73 -10.39 11.24
C ASP A 280 -16.06 -9.48 10.07
N ILE A 281 -15.26 -9.53 8.99
CA ILE A 281 -15.41 -8.77 7.73
C ILE A 281 -14.98 -9.64 6.55
N THR A 282 -15.70 -9.55 5.45
CA THR A 282 -15.36 -10.18 4.16
C THR A 282 -15.08 -9.12 3.10
N VAL A 283 -13.89 -9.17 2.50
CA VAL A 283 -13.43 -8.26 1.44
C VAL A 283 -13.27 -9.04 0.14
N ALA A 284 -13.95 -8.61 -0.93
CA ALA A 284 -13.82 -9.16 -2.27
C ALA A 284 -12.95 -8.24 -3.15
N LEU A 285 -11.90 -8.80 -3.72
CA LEU A 285 -10.99 -8.15 -4.65
C LEU A 285 -11.35 -8.60 -6.06
N LEU A 286 -11.89 -7.70 -6.89
CA LEU A 286 -12.47 -8.06 -8.18
C LEU A 286 -11.70 -7.43 -9.34
N HIS A 287 -11.12 -8.29 -10.20
CA HIS A 287 -10.47 -7.88 -11.43
C HIS A 287 -11.48 -7.99 -12.58
N TRP A 288 -12.16 -6.90 -12.92
CA TRP A 288 -13.39 -6.89 -13.70
C TRP A 288 -13.60 -5.66 -14.58
N GLY A 289 -14.73 -5.62 -15.31
CA GLY A 289 -15.08 -4.49 -16.17
C GLY A 289 -14.33 -4.51 -17.50
N SER A 290 -14.05 -3.33 -18.05
CA SER A 290 -13.32 -3.16 -19.31
C SER A 290 -12.15 -2.21 -19.11
N GLU A 291 -11.01 -2.55 -19.72
CA GLU A 291 -9.82 -1.70 -19.71
C GLU A 291 -10.12 -0.30 -20.26
N TYR A 292 -9.50 0.69 -19.66
CA TYR A 292 -9.57 2.10 -20.04
C TYR A 292 -10.99 2.67 -20.12
N ASN A 293 -11.89 2.12 -19.27
CA ASN A 293 -13.25 2.59 -19.14
C ASN A 293 -13.49 3.17 -17.73
N ASN A 294 -13.87 4.44 -17.66
CA ASN A 294 -14.16 5.12 -16.41
C ASN A 294 -15.64 5.00 -15.97
N THR A 295 -16.48 4.36 -16.78
CA THR A 295 -17.90 4.16 -16.49
C THR A 295 -18.11 2.76 -15.94
N VAL A 296 -18.85 2.66 -14.85
CA VAL A 296 -19.24 1.36 -14.27
C VAL A 296 -20.20 0.67 -15.24
N SER A 297 -19.94 -0.60 -15.55
CA SER A 297 -20.81 -1.39 -16.42
C SER A 297 -21.94 -2.06 -15.63
N ALA A 298 -23.05 -2.36 -16.31
CA ALA A 298 -24.15 -3.12 -15.70
C ALA A 298 -23.72 -4.50 -15.15
N SER A 299 -22.68 -5.11 -15.74
CA SER A 299 -22.12 -6.36 -15.22
C SER A 299 -21.41 -6.16 -13.87
N GLN A 300 -20.67 -5.06 -13.73
CA GLN A 300 -20.02 -4.72 -12.44
C GLN A 300 -21.09 -4.45 -11.37
N GLU A 301 -22.12 -3.70 -11.65
CA GLU A 301 -23.23 -3.45 -10.73
C GLU A 301 -23.92 -4.74 -10.29
N LYS A 302 -24.23 -5.62 -11.24
CA LYS A 302 -24.86 -6.92 -10.98
C LYS A 302 -23.98 -7.82 -10.10
N ILE A 303 -22.68 -7.90 -10.40
CA ILE A 303 -21.75 -8.72 -9.62
C ILE A 303 -21.53 -8.11 -8.23
N SER A 304 -21.42 -6.78 -8.12
CA SER A 304 -21.32 -6.10 -6.82
C SER A 304 -22.53 -6.41 -5.94
N ALA A 305 -23.75 -6.31 -6.48
CA ALA A 305 -24.97 -6.66 -5.75
C ALA A 305 -24.97 -8.13 -5.30
N LEU A 306 -24.58 -9.06 -6.18
CA LEU A 306 -24.45 -10.48 -5.82
C LEU A 306 -23.44 -10.70 -4.69
N MET A 307 -22.29 -10.02 -4.71
CA MET A 307 -21.29 -10.12 -3.63
C MET A 307 -21.87 -9.66 -2.29
N GLN A 308 -22.57 -8.53 -2.28
CA GLN A 308 -23.21 -8.01 -1.06
C GLN A 308 -24.35 -8.91 -0.57
N GLU A 309 -25.18 -9.47 -1.45
CA GLU A 309 -26.21 -10.47 -1.12
C GLU A 309 -25.62 -11.74 -0.48
N LEU A 310 -24.39 -12.10 -0.85
CA LEU A 310 -23.64 -13.24 -0.31
C LEU A 310 -22.76 -12.87 0.90
N GLY A 311 -22.96 -11.69 1.51
CA GLY A 311 -22.33 -11.29 2.77
C GLY A 311 -20.93 -10.70 2.63
N VAL A 312 -20.60 -10.13 1.47
CA VAL A 312 -19.36 -9.34 1.28
C VAL A 312 -19.58 -7.92 1.80
N ASP A 313 -18.73 -7.47 2.72
CA ASP A 313 -18.81 -6.13 3.32
C ASP A 313 -18.10 -5.07 2.45
N ALA A 314 -16.99 -5.44 1.81
CA ALA A 314 -16.26 -4.54 0.91
C ALA A 314 -15.97 -5.18 -0.43
N VAL A 315 -16.23 -4.46 -1.52
CA VAL A 315 -15.81 -4.81 -2.88
C VAL A 315 -14.77 -3.80 -3.34
N ILE A 316 -13.59 -4.27 -3.74
CA ILE A 316 -12.49 -3.46 -4.24
C ILE A 316 -12.12 -3.94 -5.64
N GLY A 317 -12.38 -3.09 -6.63
CA GLY A 317 -12.20 -3.38 -8.04
C GLY A 317 -10.88 -2.90 -8.61
N THR A 318 -10.42 -3.60 -9.66
CA THR A 318 -9.21 -3.35 -10.46
C THR A 318 -9.50 -3.65 -11.95
N HIS A 319 -8.49 -3.60 -12.85
CA HIS A 319 -8.57 -3.92 -14.28
C HIS A 319 -8.90 -2.75 -15.21
N SER A 320 -9.73 -1.78 -14.80
CA SER A 320 -10.08 -0.71 -15.74
C SER A 320 -8.93 0.26 -16.03
N HIS A 321 -7.85 0.22 -15.25
CA HIS A 321 -6.72 1.16 -15.25
C HIS A 321 -7.11 2.61 -14.94
N TYR A 322 -8.39 2.88 -14.78
CA TYR A 322 -8.97 4.17 -14.43
C TYR A 322 -9.69 4.12 -13.10
N VAL A 323 -9.60 5.18 -12.32
CA VAL A 323 -10.46 5.35 -11.14
C VAL A 323 -11.92 5.36 -11.58
N GLN A 324 -12.75 4.55 -10.93
CA GLN A 324 -14.21 4.51 -11.11
C GLN A 324 -14.91 4.94 -9.82
N LYS A 325 -16.23 4.94 -9.83
CA LYS A 325 -17.11 5.31 -8.73
C LYS A 325 -16.80 4.52 -7.45
N MET A 326 -17.00 5.20 -6.31
CA MET A 326 -17.01 4.60 -4.97
C MET A 326 -18.36 4.80 -4.32
N GLN A 327 -18.81 3.83 -3.54
CA GLN A 327 -20.08 3.85 -2.82
C GLN A 327 -19.89 3.34 -1.40
N PHE A 328 -20.41 4.06 -0.42
CA PHE A 328 -20.40 3.68 0.97
C PHE A 328 -21.80 3.76 1.55
N ASP A 329 -22.28 2.69 2.14
CA ASP A 329 -23.51 2.65 2.90
C ASP A 329 -23.18 2.61 4.40
N PRO A 330 -23.29 3.75 5.11
CA PRO A 330 -22.96 3.81 6.54
C PRO A 330 -23.97 3.07 7.42
N GLU A 331 -25.21 2.82 6.93
CA GLU A 331 -26.22 2.09 7.69
C GLU A 331 -25.96 0.58 7.62
N ALA A 332 -25.72 0.06 6.43
CA ALA A 332 -25.33 -1.32 6.21
C ALA A 332 -23.87 -1.60 6.68
N GLY A 333 -23.01 -0.61 6.63
CA GLY A 333 -21.57 -0.74 6.87
C GLY A 333 -20.86 -1.43 5.73
N THR A 334 -21.33 -1.21 4.48
CA THR A 334 -20.77 -1.83 3.27
C THR A 334 -20.12 -0.79 2.35
N PHE A 335 -19.12 -1.24 1.58
CA PHE A 335 -18.35 -0.37 0.69
C PHE A 335 -18.09 -1.01 -0.68
N VAL A 336 -18.12 -0.21 -1.74
CA VAL A 336 -17.76 -0.62 -3.10
C VAL A 336 -16.87 0.44 -3.73
N ALA A 337 -15.66 0.07 -4.15
CA ALA A 337 -14.86 0.81 -5.12
C ALA A 337 -14.83 0.01 -6.42
N TYR A 338 -15.40 0.52 -7.49
CA TYR A 338 -15.47 -0.22 -8.76
C TYR A 338 -14.11 -0.35 -9.45
N SER A 339 -13.21 0.61 -9.30
CA SER A 339 -11.80 0.50 -9.65
C SER A 339 -10.97 1.59 -8.99
N LEU A 340 -9.76 1.22 -8.53
CA LEU A 340 -8.81 2.16 -7.93
C LEU A 340 -7.87 2.80 -8.98
N GLY A 341 -7.80 2.27 -10.22
CA GLY A 341 -6.85 2.67 -11.25
C GLY A 341 -5.46 2.02 -11.09
N ASP A 342 -4.46 2.51 -11.84
CA ASP A 342 -3.09 1.98 -11.77
C ASP A 342 -2.33 2.53 -10.57
N PHE A 343 -1.91 1.67 -9.65
CA PHE A 343 -0.97 2.06 -8.60
C PHE A 343 0.39 2.47 -9.19
N LEU A 344 0.87 1.69 -10.16
CA LEU A 344 2.02 2.01 -10.99
C LEU A 344 1.85 1.36 -12.37
N GLY A 345 1.83 2.17 -13.39
CA GLY A 345 1.80 1.76 -14.79
C GLY A 345 2.73 2.64 -15.63
N ASP A 346 2.79 2.39 -16.92
CA ASP A 346 3.57 3.19 -17.86
C ASP A 346 2.81 4.38 -18.45
N ALA A 347 1.59 4.62 -17.97
CA ALA A 347 0.71 5.71 -18.40
C ALA A 347 0.49 5.75 -19.93
N GLN A 348 0.28 4.58 -20.54
CA GLN A 348 0.09 4.46 -22.01
C GLN A 348 -1.13 5.25 -22.52
N ARG A 349 -2.14 5.44 -21.66
CA ARG A 349 -3.36 6.20 -21.99
C ARG A 349 -3.61 7.27 -20.95
N SER A 350 -3.95 8.47 -21.42
CA SER A 350 -4.33 9.57 -20.55
C SER A 350 -5.46 9.17 -19.61
N GLY A 351 -5.23 9.33 -18.32
CA GLY A 351 -6.13 8.92 -17.25
C GLY A 351 -5.70 7.66 -16.50
N SER A 352 -4.69 6.91 -16.96
CA SER A 352 -4.07 5.80 -16.23
C SER A 352 -2.83 6.21 -15.44
N GLU A 353 -2.37 7.44 -15.61
CA GLU A 353 -1.25 8.01 -14.84
C GLU A 353 -1.63 8.41 -13.41
N TYR A 354 -2.91 8.43 -13.08
CA TYR A 354 -3.39 8.77 -11.74
C TYR A 354 -4.36 7.74 -11.19
N SER A 355 -4.32 7.56 -9.89
CA SER A 355 -5.17 6.61 -9.17
C SER A 355 -5.31 7.01 -7.70
N VAL A 356 -5.77 6.09 -6.87
CA VAL A 356 -5.94 6.33 -5.44
C VAL A 356 -5.40 5.15 -4.61
N ILE A 357 -4.88 5.46 -3.42
CA ILE A 357 -4.74 4.50 -2.34
C ILE A 357 -5.95 4.68 -1.44
N LEU A 358 -6.83 3.68 -1.42
CA LEU A 358 -8.00 3.62 -0.55
C LEU A 358 -7.58 3.27 0.88
N ASP A 359 -8.24 3.86 1.86
CA ASP A 359 -8.17 3.48 3.28
C ASP A 359 -9.59 3.22 3.78
N LEU A 360 -9.87 1.99 4.22
CA LEU A 360 -11.12 1.61 4.87
C LEU A 360 -10.91 1.57 6.39
N GLU A 361 -11.75 2.28 7.12
CA GLU A 361 -11.85 2.19 8.57
C GLU A 361 -12.84 1.09 8.96
N ILE A 362 -12.37 0.11 9.71
CA ILE A 362 -13.15 -1.03 10.19
C ILE A 362 -13.16 -1.00 11.71
N THR A 363 -14.36 -0.92 12.30
CA THR A 363 -14.53 -0.85 13.75
C THR A 363 -15.23 -2.10 14.29
N LYS A 364 -14.62 -2.73 15.29
CA LYS A 364 -15.18 -3.84 16.07
C LYS A 364 -15.54 -3.37 17.46
N ASN A 365 -16.80 -3.51 17.84
CA ASN A 365 -17.24 -3.31 19.20
C ASN A 365 -16.87 -4.55 20.03
N ASN A 366 -15.99 -4.39 21.00
CA ASN A 366 -15.43 -5.49 21.79
C ASN A 366 -16.42 -6.10 22.81
N GLU A 367 -17.49 -5.38 23.12
CA GLU A 367 -18.53 -5.88 24.04
C GLU A 367 -19.55 -6.75 23.31
N THR A 368 -19.96 -6.33 22.10
CA THR A 368 -20.98 -7.04 21.30
C THR A 368 -20.38 -7.99 20.28
N GLY A 369 -19.11 -7.84 19.95
CA GLY A 369 -18.43 -8.55 18.87
C GLY A 369 -18.83 -8.10 17.46
N LYS A 370 -19.73 -7.10 17.33
CA LYS A 370 -20.17 -6.59 16.01
C LYS A 370 -19.05 -5.79 15.35
N THR A 371 -18.76 -6.13 14.10
CA THR A 371 -17.79 -5.43 13.26
C THR A 371 -18.47 -4.85 12.02
N ARG A 372 -18.02 -3.69 11.56
CA ARG A 372 -18.51 -3.05 10.33
C ARG A 372 -17.48 -2.07 9.77
N ILE A 373 -17.62 -1.70 8.51
CA ILE A 373 -16.92 -0.56 7.94
C ILE A 373 -17.59 0.71 8.46
N THR A 374 -16.81 1.60 9.09
CA THR A 374 -17.29 2.85 9.71
C THR A 374 -16.95 4.09 8.91
N GLY A 375 -15.99 3.97 7.97
CA GLY A 375 -15.61 5.07 7.12
C GLY A 375 -14.65 4.65 6.03
N TYR A 376 -14.40 5.57 5.13
CA TYR A 376 -13.34 5.45 4.13
C TYR A 376 -12.72 6.79 3.82
N SER A 377 -11.48 6.75 3.38
CA SER A 377 -10.79 7.88 2.76
C SER A 377 -9.92 7.39 1.62
N TYR A 378 -9.39 8.30 0.82
CA TYR A 378 -8.42 7.94 -0.20
C TYR A 378 -7.35 9.01 -0.36
N THR A 379 -6.16 8.57 -0.74
CA THR A 379 -5.04 9.44 -1.11
C THR A 379 -4.90 9.43 -2.63
N PRO A 380 -5.10 10.58 -3.32
CA PRO A 380 -4.82 10.69 -4.74
C PRO A 380 -3.32 10.54 -5.01
N ILE A 381 -2.96 9.66 -5.96
CA ILE A 381 -1.58 9.41 -6.37
C ILE A 381 -1.40 9.58 -7.88
N PHE A 382 -0.16 9.82 -8.29
CA PHE A 382 0.23 10.04 -9.67
C PHE A 382 1.53 9.32 -9.99
N THR A 383 1.61 8.68 -11.15
CA THR A 383 2.85 8.14 -11.70
C THR A 383 3.62 9.24 -12.43
N VAL A 384 4.65 9.77 -11.79
CA VAL A 384 5.55 10.76 -12.40
C VAL A 384 6.50 10.06 -13.36
N ALA A 385 6.48 10.49 -14.61
CA ALA A 385 7.31 9.97 -15.71
C ALA A 385 8.08 11.11 -16.37
N GLU A 386 9.09 11.65 -15.69
CA GLU A 386 9.96 12.69 -16.22
C GLU A 386 11.01 12.10 -17.17
N GLU A 387 11.45 12.91 -18.14
CA GLU A 387 12.49 12.50 -19.09
C GLU A 387 13.79 12.15 -18.36
N GLU A 388 14.41 11.05 -18.73
CA GLU A 388 15.66 10.52 -18.14
C GLU A 388 15.62 10.22 -16.62
N LYS A 389 14.41 10.21 -16.01
CA LYS A 389 14.23 9.85 -14.58
C LYS A 389 13.42 8.58 -14.41
N PRO A 390 13.69 7.80 -13.36
CA PRO A 390 12.86 6.65 -13.01
C PRO A 390 11.41 7.03 -12.73
N LEU A 391 10.46 6.16 -13.08
CA LEU A 391 9.07 6.32 -12.65
C LEU A 391 8.97 6.36 -11.13
N ARG A 392 8.10 7.23 -10.61
CA ARG A 392 7.80 7.33 -9.18
C ARG A 392 6.31 7.47 -8.95
N VAL A 393 5.82 6.83 -7.92
CA VAL A 393 4.46 7.02 -7.41
C VAL A 393 4.51 8.11 -6.35
N VAL A 394 3.82 9.23 -6.60
CA VAL A 394 3.79 10.37 -5.67
C VAL A 394 2.37 10.66 -5.20
N ARG A 395 2.24 11.25 -4.02
CA ARG A 395 0.97 11.80 -3.54
C ARG A 395 0.74 13.15 -4.19
N ILE A 396 -0.38 13.32 -4.87
CA ILE A 396 -0.65 14.53 -5.66
C ILE A 396 -0.56 15.82 -4.82
N PRO A 397 -1.27 15.96 -3.67
CA PRO A 397 -1.24 17.21 -2.90
C PRO A 397 0.16 17.61 -2.44
N GLU A 398 0.95 16.65 -1.94
CA GLU A 398 2.29 16.92 -1.44
C GLU A 398 3.28 17.19 -2.56
N ALA A 399 3.13 16.51 -3.70
CA ALA A 399 3.96 16.74 -4.87
C ALA A 399 3.71 18.13 -5.46
N MET A 400 2.47 18.56 -5.57
CA MET A 400 2.10 19.91 -6.01
C MET A 400 2.63 20.97 -5.06
N LYS A 401 2.47 20.77 -3.76
CA LYS A 401 3.01 21.68 -2.73
C LYS A 401 4.53 21.80 -2.82
N ALA A 402 5.24 20.68 -2.99
CA ALA A 402 6.70 20.70 -3.16
C ALA A 402 7.13 21.51 -4.39
N PHE A 403 6.39 21.40 -5.49
CA PHE A 403 6.62 22.19 -6.70
C PHE A 403 6.42 23.70 -6.45
N GLU A 404 5.32 24.09 -5.79
CA GLU A 404 5.01 25.49 -5.41
C GLU A 404 6.05 26.09 -4.48
N GLU A 405 6.65 25.29 -3.60
CA GLU A 405 7.74 25.69 -2.69
C GLU A 405 9.11 25.76 -3.37
N GLY A 406 9.21 25.47 -4.67
CA GLY A 406 10.41 25.58 -5.46
C GLY A 406 11.28 24.31 -5.52
N TYR A 407 10.80 23.17 -5.06
CA TYR A 407 11.47 21.87 -5.22
C TYR A 407 11.22 21.30 -6.63
N ILE A 408 11.58 22.10 -7.66
CA ILE A 408 11.28 21.82 -9.08
C ILE A 408 12.08 20.67 -9.68
N ASP A 409 13.19 20.25 -9.05
CA ASP A 409 14.06 19.19 -9.57
C ASP A 409 13.38 17.83 -9.69
N ARG A 410 12.24 17.66 -9.02
CA ARG A 410 11.51 16.38 -8.95
C ARG A 410 10.26 16.33 -9.81
N ILE A 411 9.69 17.47 -10.16
CA ILE A 411 8.39 17.60 -10.84
C ILE A 411 8.46 18.73 -11.84
N SER A 412 8.11 18.47 -13.10
CA SER A 412 8.00 19.49 -14.14
C SER A 412 6.67 20.25 -14.04
N GLN A 413 6.60 21.42 -14.71
CA GLN A 413 5.33 22.15 -14.87
C GLN A 413 4.27 21.27 -15.53
N GLN A 414 4.64 20.46 -16.51
CA GLN A 414 3.71 19.55 -17.19
C GLN A 414 3.11 18.52 -16.22
N SER A 415 3.94 17.91 -15.36
CA SER A 415 3.45 16.98 -14.34
C SER A 415 2.57 17.67 -13.30
N TYR A 416 2.91 18.90 -12.90
CA TYR A 416 2.09 19.70 -12.00
C TYR A 416 0.68 19.95 -12.58
N ASP A 417 0.61 20.42 -13.84
CA ASP A 417 -0.66 20.70 -14.53
C ASP A 417 -1.50 19.41 -14.69
N ALA A 418 -0.84 18.28 -15.00
CA ALA A 418 -1.49 16.98 -15.10
C ALA A 418 -2.04 16.50 -13.74
N MET A 419 -1.32 16.74 -12.64
CA MET A 419 -1.79 16.44 -11.28
C MET A 419 -3.00 17.29 -10.88
N ALA A 420 -3.00 18.58 -11.21
CA ALA A 420 -4.14 19.45 -10.95
C ALA A 420 -5.41 18.94 -11.67
N TYR A 421 -5.26 18.56 -12.95
CA TYR A 421 -6.34 17.94 -13.72
C TYR A 421 -6.78 16.59 -13.10
N ALA A 422 -5.82 15.76 -12.66
CA ALA A 422 -6.09 14.46 -12.05
C ALA A 422 -6.97 14.59 -10.79
N LEU A 423 -6.69 15.55 -9.91
CA LEU A 423 -7.48 15.79 -8.69
C LEU A 423 -8.96 16.04 -9.00
N GLU A 424 -9.23 16.89 -9.98
CA GLU A 424 -10.61 17.18 -10.41
C GLU A 424 -11.30 15.91 -10.94
N ARG A 425 -10.58 15.11 -11.73
CA ARG A 425 -11.12 13.87 -12.31
C ARG A 425 -11.36 12.77 -11.28
N ILE A 426 -10.42 12.59 -10.36
CA ILE A 426 -10.58 11.63 -9.26
C ILE A 426 -11.84 12.00 -8.47
N LYS A 427 -11.95 13.25 -8.02
CA LYS A 427 -13.11 13.72 -7.26
C LYS A 427 -14.42 13.51 -8.01
N ALA A 428 -14.47 13.93 -9.29
CA ALA A 428 -15.68 13.79 -10.12
C ALA A 428 -16.11 12.32 -10.33
N ARG A 429 -15.17 11.37 -10.27
CA ARG A 429 -15.46 9.94 -10.46
C ARG A 429 -15.83 9.25 -9.15
N THR A 430 -15.11 9.53 -8.07
CA THR A 430 -15.33 8.88 -6.77
C THR A 430 -16.58 9.35 -6.06
N GLU A 431 -16.98 10.63 -6.28
CA GLU A 431 -18.15 11.27 -5.67
C GLU A 431 -19.36 11.34 -6.62
N ALA A 432 -19.33 10.64 -7.77
CA ALA A 432 -20.48 10.63 -8.71
C ALA A 432 -21.68 9.92 -8.05
N GLU A 433 -22.87 10.61 -8.07
CA GLU A 433 -24.15 10.07 -7.58
C GLU A 433 -24.65 8.86 -8.39
#